data_05ea045d208ac8eff001448ab67c8605
#
_entry.id   05ea045d208ac8eff001448ab67c8605
#
_cell.length_a   1.000
_cell.length_b   1.000
_cell.length_c   1.000
_cell.angle_alpha   90.00
_cell.angle_beta   90.00
_cell.angle_gamma   90.00
#
_symmetry.space_group_name_H-M   'P 1'
#
loop_
_entity.id
_entity.type
_entity.pdbx_description
1 polymer ?
#
loop_
_entity_poly.entity_id
_entity_poly.type
_entity_poly.pdbx_seq_one_letter_code
_entity_poly.pdbx_strand_id
1 'polypeptide(L)'
;MDGVWGTGATWVNDALRAEQERDPALLRPVLVEEIGGDRRVVAYAALRLTPGVDFAGLWGGTTHSEWRGRGLYRALTAHRARLALEAGRPFVRVDTSPDSRPILTRLGLHQVTTTTPCVFTPPTAPRRFTPDDAPLTSA
;
A
#
# COMPACT_ATOMS: atom_id res chain seq x y z
N MET A 1 -8.83 -11.33 -5.98
CA MET A 1 -7.61 -10.63 -5.52
C MET A 1 -6.65 -11.50 -4.71
N ASP A 2 -7.08 -12.64 -4.25
CA ASP A 2 -6.28 -13.52 -3.37
C ASP A 2 -5.00 -14.09 -3.98
N GLY A 3 -4.87 -14.06 -5.30
CA GLY A 3 -3.71 -14.60 -6.01
C GLY A 3 -2.46 -13.71 -6.03
N VAL A 4 -2.56 -12.46 -5.61
CA VAL A 4 -1.46 -11.49 -5.76
C VAL A 4 -0.70 -11.26 -4.47
N TRP A 5 -1.37 -11.36 -3.30
CA TRP A 5 -0.77 -11.12 -1.98
C TRP A 5 -0.56 -12.38 -1.13
N GLY A 6 -1.02 -13.55 -1.60
CA GLY A 6 -1.12 -14.74 -0.76
C GLY A 6 -2.25 -14.63 0.29
N THR A 7 -2.59 -15.75 0.91
CA THR A 7 -3.75 -15.89 1.81
C THR A 7 -3.68 -15.10 3.14
N GLY A 8 -2.61 -14.36 3.39
CA GLY A 8 -2.40 -13.60 4.63
C GLY A 8 -2.68 -12.09 4.58
N ALA A 9 -3.05 -11.53 3.41
CA ALA A 9 -3.14 -10.07 3.21
C ALA A 9 -4.57 -9.54 3.03
N THR A 10 -5.59 -10.29 3.43
CA THR A 10 -7.00 -9.85 3.36
C THR A 10 -7.22 -8.54 4.11
N TRP A 11 -6.62 -8.40 5.30
CA TRP A 11 -6.72 -7.19 6.11
C TRP A 11 -6.21 -5.92 5.41
N VAL A 12 -5.18 -6.03 4.54
CA VAL A 12 -4.67 -4.88 3.75
C VAL A 12 -5.71 -4.46 2.73
N ASN A 13 -6.33 -5.43 2.06
CA ASN A 13 -7.38 -5.16 1.08
C ASN A 13 -8.61 -4.53 1.73
N ASP A 14 -9.01 -5.03 2.90
CA ASP A 14 -10.15 -4.50 3.65
C ASP A 14 -9.86 -3.08 4.16
N ALA A 15 -8.65 -2.81 4.65
CA ALA A 15 -8.23 -1.48 5.07
C ALA A 15 -8.21 -0.48 3.91
N LEU A 16 -7.67 -0.87 2.75
CA LEU A 16 -7.64 -0.02 1.56
C LEU A 16 -9.04 0.25 1.01
N ARG A 17 -9.92 -0.76 1.05
CA ARG A 17 -11.33 -0.59 0.64
C ARG A 17 -12.06 0.37 1.58
N ALA A 18 -11.93 0.19 2.88
CA ALA A 18 -12.55 1.07 3.87
C ALA A 18 -12.04 2.52 3.76
N GLU A 19 -10.75 2.72 3.47
CA GLU A 19 -10.19 4.04 3.22
C GLU A 19 -10.76 4.66 1.93
N GLN A 20 -10.86 3.89 0.85
CA GLN A 20 -11.42 4.36 -0.41
C GLN A 20 -12.91 4.70 -0.29
N GLU A 21 -13.69 3.90 0.43
CA GLU A 21 -15.11 4.17 0.68
C GLU A 21 -15.32 5.43 1.52
N ARG A 22 -14.41 5.70 2.48
CA ARG A 22 -14.46 6.90 3.32
C ARG A 22 -14.17 8.17 2.52
N ASP A 23 -13.14 8.15 1.68
CA ASP A 23 -12.77 9.28 0.83
C ASP A 23 -12.12 8.80 -0.49
N PRO A 24 -12.92 8.62 -1.55
CA PRO A 24 -12.44 8.17 -2.85
C PRO A 24 -11.41 9.10 -3.50
N ALA A 25 -11.37 10.38 -3.07
CA ALA A 25 -10.40 11.34 -3.61
C ALA A 25 -8.98 11.10 -3.08
N LEU A 26 -8.86 10.53 -1.86
CA LEU A 26 -7.57 10.33 -1.21
C LEU A 26 -6.87 9.04 -1.62
N LEU A 27 -7.61 8.01 -1.99
CA LEU A 27 -7.05 6.73 -2.44
C LEU A 27 -7.56 6.38 -3.83
N ARG A 28 -6.67 6.37 -4.81
CA ARG A 28 -6.97 6.07 -6.22
C ARG A 28 -6.37 4.71 -6.59
N PRO A 29 -7.18 3.64 -6.71
CA PRO A 29 -6.71 2.36 -7.22
C PRO A 29 -6.45 2.45 -8.72
N VAL A 30 -5.43 1.73 -9.17
CA VAL A 30 -5.06 1.56 -10.57
C VAL A 30 -4.96 0.08 -10.86
N LEU A 31 -5.69 -0.38 -11.84
CA LEU A 31 -5.77 -1.79 -12.23
C LEU A 31 -5.22 -1.97 -13.64
N VAL A 32 -4.60 -3.11 -13.88
CA VAL A 32 -4.30 -3.59 -15.23
C VAL A 32 -5.12 -4.84 -15.47
N GLU A 33 -5.97 -4.78 -16.49
CA GLU A 33 -6.80 -5.89 -16.92
C GLU A 33 -6.25 -6.49 -18.23
N GLU A 34 -6.37 -7.80 -18.36
CA GLU A 34 -6.11 -8.49 -19.61
C GLU A 34 -7.19 -8.13 -20.64
N ILE A 35 -6.75 -7.75 -21.85
CA ILE A 35 -7.67 -7.48 -22.96
C ILE A 35 -7.93 -8.79 -23.71
N GLY A 36 -9.19 -9.19 -23.76
CA GLY A 36 -9.62 -10.46 -24.34
C GLY A 36 -9.86 -11.53 -23.26
N GLY A 37 -10.99 -12.21 -23.32
CA GLY A 37 -11.43 -13.16 -22.29
C GLY A 37 -12.16 -12.49 -21.12
N ASP A 38 -11.97 -13.02 -19.91
CA ASP A 38 -12.76 -12.66 -18.72
C ASP A 38 -12.36 -11.37 -18.02
N ARG A 39 -11.58 -10.50 -18.66
CA ARG A 39 -11.10 -9.24 -18.09
C ARG A 39 -10.41 -9.42 -16.72
N ARG A 40 -9.54 -10.38 -16.65
CA ARG A 40 -8.80 -10.71 -15.42
C ARG A 40 -7.89 -9.56 -15.02
N VAL A 41 -7.96 -9.13 -13.76
CA VAL A 41 -7.01 -8.17 -13.19
C VAL A 41 -5.67 -8.88 -12.99
N VAL A 42 -4.62 -8.40 -13.67
CA VAL A 42 -3.28 -9.00 -13.68
C VAL A 42 -2.24 -8.17 -12.92
N ALA A 43 -2.54 -6.91 -12.64
CA ALA A 43 -1.73 -6.07 -11.76
C ALA A 43 -2.60 -5.01 -11.07
N TYR A 44 -2.15 -4.59 -9.89
CA TYR A 44 -2.83 -3.61 -9.05
C TYR A 44 -1.81 -2.66 -8.43
N ALA A 45 -2.22 -1.44 -8.20
CA ALA A 45 -1.50 -0.47 -7.39
C ALA A 45 -2.47 0.60 -6.88
N ALA A 46 -2.10 1.32 -5.83
CA ALA A 46 -2.85 2.48 -5.36
C ALA A 46 -1.98 3.72 -5.27
N LEU A 47 -2.60 4.88 -5.49
CA LEU A 47 -2.04 6.20 -5.24
C LEU A 47 -2.78 6.82 -4.06
N ARG A 48 -2.05 7.21 -3.01
CA ARG A 48 -2.60 7.90 -1.85
C ARG A 48 -2.25 9.38 -1.92
N LEU A 49 -3.27 10.23 -1.83
CA LEU A 49 -3.17 11.69 -1.83
C LEU A 49 -3.49 12.21 -0.43
N THR A 50 -2.45 12.50 0.35
CA THR A 50 -2.64 13.06 1.70
C THR A 50 -2.88 14.57 1.61
N PRO A 51 -3.95 15.13 2.23
CA PRO A 51 -4.18 16.57 2.24
C PRO A 51 -3.03 17.34 2.91
N GLY A 52 -2.74 18.54 2.38
CA GLY A 52 -1.77 19.46 2.99
C GLY A 52 -0.30 19.07 2.81
N VAL A 53 0.03 18.06 1.99
CA VAL A 53 1.42 17.67 1.71
C VAL A 53 1.68 17.59 0.21
N ASP A 54 2.91 17.87 -0.21
CA ASP A 54 3.33 17.87 -1.61
C ASP A 54 3.65 16.47 -2.15
N PHE A 55 3.60 15.45 -1.30
CA PHE A 55 3.94 14.08 -1.65
C PHE A 55 2.69 13.22 -1.86
N ALA A 56 2.69 12.44 -2.93
CA ALA A 56 1.75 11.35 -3.12
C ALA A 56 2.40 10.00 -2.76
N GLY A 57 1.66 9.13 -2.07
CA GLY A 57 2.13 7.81 -1.68
C GLY A 57 1.87 6.76 -2.75
N LEU A 58 2.88 5.98 -3.13
CA LEU A 58 2.73 4.82 -4.00
C LEU A 58 2.55 3.57 -3.14
N TRP A 59 1.36 2.98 -3.17
CA TRP A 59 1.00 1.84 -2.33
C TRP A 59 0.66 0.59 -3.13
N GLY A 60 0.90 -0.57 -2.54
CA GLY A 60 0.34 -1.85 -2.97
C GLY A 60 0.70 -2.31 -4.38
N GLY A 61 1.78 -1.81 -4.97
CA GLY A 61 2.18 -2.19 -6.32
C GLY A 61 2.49 -3.67 -6.43
N THR A 62 1.68 -4.41 -7.19
CA THR A 62 1.80 -5.86 -7.33
C THR A 62 1.40 -6.33 -8.71
N THR A 63 2.02 -7.43 -9.17
CA THR A 63 1.77 -8.05 -10.47
C THR A 63 1.65 -9.57 -10.30
N HIS A 64 0.62 -10.16 -10.88
CA HIS A 64 0.42 -11.59 -10.91
C HIS A 64 1.68 -12.30 -11.45
N SER A 65 2.05 -13.44 -10.87
CA SER A 65 3.31 -14.13 -11.15
C SER A 65 3.54 -14.40 -12.65
N GLU A 66 2.51 -14.86 -13.35
CA GLU A 66 2.56 -15.16 -14.79
C GLU A 66 2.70 -13.91 -15.68
N TRP A 67 2.49 -12.71 -15.12
CA TRP A 67 2.54 -11.43 -15.82
C TRP A 67 3.76 -10.59 -15.44
N ARG A 68 4.64 -11.12 -14.59
CA ARG A 68 5.90 -10.46 -14.23
C ARG A 68 6.85 -10.40 -15.41
N GLY A 69 7.83 -9.49 -15.35
CA GLY A 69 8.80 -9.30 -16.42
C GLY A 69 8.28 -8.59 -17.67
N ARG A 70 6.99 -8.24 -17.73
CA ARG A 70 6.34 -7.58 -18.89
C ARG A 70 6.24 -6.05 -18.74
N GLY A 71 6.90 -5.46 -17.75
CA GLY A 71 6.93 -4.01 -17.56
C GLY A 71 5.69 -3.42 -16.86
N LEU A 72 4.72 -4.23 -16.41
CA LEU A 72 3.47 -3.75 -15.80
C LEU A 72 3.71 -2.93 -14.52
N TYR A 73 4.63 -3.36 -13.67
CA TYR A 73 4.97 -2.61 -12.46
C TYR A 73 5.54 -1.21 -12.79
N ARG A 74 6.41 -1.14 -13.81
CA ARG A 74 6.95 0.12 -14.31
C ARG A 74 5.84 1.03 -14.87
N ALA A 75 4.95 0.48 -15.69
CA ALA A 75 3.81 1.21 -16.25
C ALA A 75 2.88 1.75 -15.15
N LEU A 76 2.54 0.92 -14.14
CA LEU A 76 1.76 1.34 -12.97
C LEU A 76 2.45 2.46 -12.18
N THR A 77 3.77 2.39 -12.02
CA THR A 77 4.53 3.43 -11.31
C THR A 77 4.50 4.75 -12.06
N ALA A 78 4.76 4.72 -13.38
CA ALA A 78 4.72 5.91 -14.24
C ALA A 78 3.32 6.53 -14.30
N HIS A 79 2.28 5.70 -14.42
CA HIS A 79 0.89 6.18 -14.45
C HIS A 79 0.50 6.87 -13.14
N ARG A 80 0.84 6.29 -11.98
CA ARG A 80 0.57 6.90 -10.67
C ARG A 80 1.35 8.20 -10.46
N ALA A 81 2.60 8.28 -10.93
CA ALA A 81 3.37 9.52 -10.88
C ALA A 81 2.69 10.63 -11.70
N ARG A 82 2.15 10.31 -12.88
CA ARG A 82 1.35 11.25 -13.68
C ARG A 82 0.09 11.70 -12.94
N LEU A 83 -0.68 10.76 -12.37
CA LEU A 83 -1.88 11.08 -11.58
C LEU A 83 -1.55 11.96 -10.36
N ALA A 84 -0.41 11.74 -9.71
CA ALA A 84 0.07 12.57 -8.61
C ALA A 84 0.32 14.02 -9.08
N LEU A 85 1.00 14.19 -10.20
CA LEU A 85 1.29 15.49 -10.78
C LEU A 85 0.01 16.22 -11.20
N GLU A 86 -0.93 15.53 -11.84
CA GLU A 86 -2.27 16.06 -12.21
C GLU A 86 -3.07 16.49 -10.96
N ALA A 87 -2.85 15.84 -9.81
CA ALA A 87 -3.43 16.20 -8.52
C ALA A 87 -2.65 17.30 -7.77
N GLY A 88 -1.67 17.95 -8.41
CA GLY A 88 -0.84 18.99 -7.80
C GLY A 88 0.18 18.48 -6.78
N ARG A 89 0.58 17.22 -6.87
CA ARG A 89 1.60 16.61 -6.01
C ARG A 89 2.90 16.42 -6.81
N PRO A 90 3.90 17.33 -6.67
CA PRO A 90 5.13 17.27 -7.47
C PRO A 90 6.06 16.13 -7.10
N PHE A 91 5.87 15.52 -5.93
CA PHE A 91 6.71 14.44 -5.44
C PHE A 91 5.92 13.16 -5.20
N VAL A 92 6.60 12.02 -5.37
CA VAL A 92 6.08 10.70 -4.98
C VAL A 92 6.98 10.08 -3.92
N ARG A 93 6.39 9.35 -2.97
CA ARG A 93 7.10 8.56 -1.97
C ARG A 93 6.61 7.13 -1.93
N VAL A 94 7.47 6.21 -1.53
CA VAL A 94 7.16 4.79 -1.42
C VAL A 94 8.02 4.13 -0.36
N ASP A 95 7.42 3.27 0.45
CA ASP A 95 8.14 2.31 1.28
C ASP A 95 8.38 1.05 0.45
N THR A 96 9.65 0.73 0.20
CA THR A 96 10.05 -0.31 -0.74
C THR A 96 10.33 -1.64 -0.05
N SER A 97 9.91 -2.74 -0.68
CA SER A 97 10.44 -4.06 -0.37
C SER A 97 11.83 -4.26 -1.01
N PRO A 98 12.61 -5.26 -0.57
CA PRO A 98 13.86 -5.64 -1.22
C PRO A 98 13.71 -5.89 -2.73
N ASP A 99 12.57 -6.44 -3.17
CA ASP A 99 12.29 -6.75 -4.58
C ASP A 99 11.99 -5.50 -5.41
N SER A 100 11.25 -4.55 -4.86
CA SER A 100 10.82 -3.33 -5.58
C SER A 100 11.88 -2.24 -5.59
N ARG A 101 12.74 -2.18 -4.58
CA ARG A 101 13.78 -1.16 -4.45
C ARG A 101 14.68 -1.02 -5.68
N PRO A 102 15.28 -2.09 -6.25
CA PRO A 102 16.16 -1.94 -7.42
C PRO A 102 15.39 -1.46 -8.66
N ILE A 103 14.10 -1.79 -8.79
CA ILE A 103 13.27 -1.32 -9.90
C ILE A 103 13.03 0.18 -9.77
N LEU A 104 12.61 0.63 -8.59
CA LEU A 104 12.28 2.03 -8.32
C LEU A 104 13.53 2.93 -8.40
N THR A 105 14.68 2.46 -7.93
CA THR A 105 15.96 3.18 -8.09
C THR A 105 16.29 3.40 -9.57
N ARG A 106 16.12 2.38 -10.44
CA ARG A 106 16.30 2.53 -11.89
C ARG A 106 15.29 3.46 -12.55
N LEU A 107 14.13 3.69 -11.91
CA LEU A 107 13.14 4.67 -12.36
C LEU A 107 13.42 6.09 -11.85
N GLY A 108 14.52 6.31 -11.12
CA GLY A 108 14.96 7.61 -10.65
C GLY A 108 14.48 7.97 -9.24
N LEU A 109 13.90 7.04 -8.48
CA LEU A 109 13.59 7.29 -7.07
C LEU A 109 14.85 7.16 -6.20
N HIS A 110 15.04 8.10 -5.30
CA HIS A 110 16.19 8.14 -4.39
C HIS A 110 15.79 7.67 -2.99
N GLN A 111 16.65 6.85 -2.38
CA GLN A 111 16.47 6.48 -0.98
C GLN A 111 16.81 7.67 -0.08
N VAL A 112 15.85 8.09 0.75
CA VAL A 112 16.03 9.20 1.70
C VAL A 112 16.14 8.72 3.15
N THR A 113 15.60 7.53 3.45
CA THR A 113 15.64 6.93 4.80
C THR A 113 15.40 5.43 4.73
N THR A 114 15.40 4.80 5.91
CA THR A 114 15.02 3.40 6.11
C THR A 114 13.94 3.36 7.17
N THR A 115 12.89 2.55 6.94
CA THR A 115 11.82 2.28 7.88
C THR A 115 11.89 0.84 8.35
N THR A 116 11.58 0.60 9.62
CA THR A 116 11.45 -0.75 10.18
C THR A 116 10.02 -0.96 10.61
N PRO A 117 9.23 -1.79 9.92
CA PRO A 117 7.86 -2.08 10.33
C PRO A 117 7.86 -2.87 11.63
N CYS A 118 7.09 -2.42 12.61
CA CYS A 118 6.84 -3.13 13.85
C CYS A 118 5.38 -3.60 13.84
N VAL A 119 5.17 -4.90 14.06
CA VAL A 119 3.84 -5.50 14.17
C VAL A 119 3.56 -5.80 15.62
N PHE A 120 2.52 -5.19 16.16
CA PHE A 120 1.98 -5.54 17.47
C PHE A 120 0.78 -6.47 17.30
N THR A 121 0.87 -7.66 17.87
CA THR A 121 -0.26 -8.59 17.94
C THR A 121 -0.83 -8.51 19.36
N PRO A 122 -2.03 -7.94 19.55
CA PRO A 122 -2.65 -7.90 20.87
C PRO A 122 -2.92 -9.33 21.36
N PRO A 123 -2.92 -9.54 22.69
CA PRO A 123 -3.31 -10.83 23.27
C PRO A 123 -4.71 -11.22 22.79
N THR A 124 -4.93 -12.48 22.47
CA THR A 124 -6.17 -13.01 21.87
C THR A 124 -7.40 -12.93 22.80
N ALA A 125 -7.21 -12.62 24.07
CA ALA A 125 -8.30 -12.38 25.03
C ALA A 125 -8.16 -10.98 25.65
N PRO A 126 -9.25 -10.22 25.79
CA PRO A 126 -9.20 -9.00 26.57
C PRO A 126 -8.81 -9.39 28.01
N ARG A 127 -7.75 -8.80 28.53
CA ARG A 127 -7.45 -8.88 29.98
C ARG A 127 -8.69 -8.38 30.70
N ARG A 128 -9.38 -9.25 31.41
CA ARG A 128 -10.34 -8.80 32.41
C ARG A 128 -9.52 -8.08 33.47
N PHE A 129 -9.75 -6.79 33.60
CA PHE A 129 -9.19 -6.00 34.69
C PHE A 129 -9.78 -6.57 35.99
N THR A 130 -8.94 -7.19 36.81
CA THR A 130 -9.35 -7.64 38.13
C THR A 130 -9.08 -6.52 39.14
N PRO A 131 -9.83 -6.41 40.25
CA PRO A 131 -9.57 -5.39 41.26
C PRO A 131 -8.14 -5.38 41.81
N ASP A 132 -7.42 -6.52 41.69
CA ASP A 132 -6.01 -6.67 42.10
C ASP A 132 -5.01 -6.02 41.10
N ASP A 133 -5.45 -5.63 39.90
CA ASP A 133 -4.63 -4.92 38.91
C ASP A 133 -4.62 -3.39 39.12
N ALA A 134 -5.28 -2.89 40.17
CA ALA A 134 -5.23 -1.48 40.49
C ALA A 134 -3.82 -1.06 40.95
N PRO A 135 -3.25 0.04 40.43
CA PRO A 135 -1.97 0.52 40.92
C PRO A 135 -2.05 0.79 42.40
N LEU A 136 -1.11 0.21 43.17
CA LEU A 136 -0.96 0.53 44.58
C LEU A 136 -0.70 2.03 44.71
N THR A 137 -1.72 2.78 45.16
CA THR A 137 -1.57 4.18 45.55
C THR A 137 -0.74 4.19 46.81
N SER A 138 0.59 4.45 46.67
CA SER A 138 1.41 4.76 47.84
C SER A 138 0.95 6.10 48.42
N ALA A 139 0.54 6.04 49.64
CA ALA A 139 0.28 7.22 50.49
C ALA A 139 1.58 7.98 50.78
#